data_7db18630f9d248c852b9e1fac04ee642
#
_entry.id   7db18630f9d248c852b9e1fac04ee642
#
_cell.length_a   1.000
_cell.length_b   1.000
_cell.length_c   1.000
_cell.angle_alpha   90.00
_cell.angle_beta   90.00
_cell.angle_gamma   90.00
#
_symmetry.space_group_name_H-M   'P 1'
#
loop_
_entity.id
_entity.type
_entity.pdbx_description
1 polymer ?
#
loop_
_entity_poly.entity_id
_entity_poly.type
_entity_poly.pdbx_seq_one_letter_code
_entity_poly.pdbx_strand_id
1 'polypeptide(L)'
;MKVCIAEKPSVAKEIADIVGAKNRHDGYYEGNGYQVTWTFGHLCTLKEPHEYTDSWKQWTLRSLPMIPTRFGIKLISDRGIEKQFGIIESLMSNAEVVINCGDAGQEGELIQRWVMQKAACKCPVYRLWISSLTEEAIREGFQNLKPQTEFDSLYFAGLSRAIGDWLLGMNATRLYTLKYGQNRQVLSIGRVQTPTLALIVNRQLEIEHFVPQPYWELKTLYRETTFAVTKGK
;
A
#
# COMPACT_ATOMS: atom_id res chain seq x y z
N MET A 1 -19.78 -15.08 -14.91
CA MET A 1 -19.46 -15.13 -13.46
C MET A 1 -19.02 -13.75 -13.00
N LYS A 2 -19.37 -13.35 -11.77
CA LYS A 2 -18.88 -12.11 -11.14
C LYS A 2 -17.62 -12.44 -10.35
N VAL A 3 -16.51 -11.73 -10.60
CA VAL A 3 -15.25 -11.95 -9.91
C VAL A 3 -15.02 -10.86 -8.87
N CYS A 4 -14.93 -11.24 -7.60
CA CYS A 4 -14.53 -10.35 -6.50
C CYS A 4 -13.04 -10.50 -6.26
N ILE A 5 -12.31 -9.39 -6.14
CA ILE A 5 -10.89 -9.41 -5.78
C ILE A 5 -10.66 -8.63 -4.50
N ALA A 6 -10.29 -9.33 -3.43
CA ALA A 6 -9.97 -8.75 -2.12
C ALA A 6 -8.46 -8.52 -1.96
N GLU A 7 -8.05 -7.70 -0.98
CA GLU A 7 -6.64 -7.43 -0.74
C GLU A 7 -5.92 -8.54 0.03
N LYS A 8 -6.67 -9.36 0.78
CA LYS A 8 -6.13 -10.42 1.65
C LYS A 8 -7.01 -11.65 1.63
N PRO A 9 -6.45 -12.85 1.86
CA PRO A 9 -7.20 -14.11 1.92
C PRO A 9 -8.32 -14.12 2.97
N SER A 10 -8.09 -13.48 4.13
CA SER A 10 -9.09 -13.39 5.21
C SER A 10 -10.32 -12.61 4.77
N VAL A 11 -10.12 -11.44 4.15
CA VAL A 11 -11.20 -10.60 3.62
C VAL A 11 -11.96 -11.33 2.51
N ALA A 12 -11.24 -12.03 1.61
CA ALA A 12 -11.86 -12.84 0.57
C ALA A 12 -12.76 -13.92 1.14
N LYS A 13 -12.37 -14.57 2.24
CA LYS A 13 -13.18 -15.58 2.91
C LYS A 13 -14.48 -15.00 3.45
N GLU A 14 -14.42 -13.88 4.15
CA GLU A 14 -15.60 -13.21 4.71
C GLU A 14 -16.57 -12.79 3.59
N ILE A 15 -16.06 -12.23 2.51
CA ILE A 15 -16.87 -11.89 1.33
C ILE A 15 -17.49 -13.15 0.71
N ALA A 16 -16.70 -14.22 0.55
CA ALA A 16 -17.15 -15.48 -0.04
C ALA A 16 -18.30 -16.11 0.76
N ASP A 17 -18.19 -16.10 2.09
CA ASP A 17 -19.23 -16.62 2.98
C ASP A 17 -20.54 -15.84 2.81
N ILE A 18 -20.47 -14.52 2.68
CA ILE A 18 -21.64 -13.63 2.56
C ILE A 18 -22.30 -13.72 1.18
N VAL A 19 -21.52 -13.79 0.10
CA VAL A 19 -22.09 -13.92 -1.28
C VAL A 19 -22.48 -15.36 -1.62
N GLY A 20 -22.15 -16.33 -0.76
CA GLY A 20 -22.49 -17.74 -0.94
C GLY A 20 -21.51 -18.51 -1.84
N ALA A 21 -20.29 -18.04 -2.00
CA ALA A 21 -19.21 -18.71 -2.73
C ALA A 21 -18.50 -19.73 -1.82
N LYS A 22 -19.13 -20.87 -1.53
CA LYS A 22 -18.69 -21.82 -0.51
C LYS A 22 -17.67 -22.86 -0.97
N ASN A 23 -17.51 -23.07 -2.27
CA ASN A 23 -16.58 -24.06 -2.83
C ASN A 23 -15.17 -23.47 -2.83
N ARG A 24 -14.27 -24.04 -2.05
CA ARG A 24 -12.88 -23.59 -1.99
C ARG A 24 -12.05 -24.25 -3.09
N HIS A 25 -11.37 -23.43 -3.85
CA HIS A 25 -10.37 -23.81 -4.83
C HIS A 25 -8.99 -23.29 -4.44
N ASP A 26 -7.97 -23.66 -5.21
CA ASP A 26 -6.63 -23.09 -5.03
C ASP A 26 -6.64 -21.63 -5.52
N GLY A 27 -6.47 -20.68 -4.59
CA GLY A 27 -6.43 -19.25 -4.87
C GLY A 27 -7.78 -18.53 -5.00
N TYR A 28 -8.92 -19.18 -4.84
CA TYR A 28 -10.23 -18.54 -4.85
C TYR A 28 -11.34 -19.40 -4.23
N TYR A 29 -12.50 -18.79 -3.99
CA TYR A 29 -13.76 -19.45 -3.63
C TYR A 29 -14.76 -19.28 -4.76
N GLU A 30 -15.67 -20.27 -4.95
CA GLU A 30 -16.69 -20.24 -5.99
C GLU A 30 -18.06 -20.67 -5.47
N GLY A 31 -19.11 -20.06 -5.99
CA GLY A 31 -20.50 -20.42 -5.70
C GLY A 31 -21.45 -19.25 -5.93
N ASN A 32 -22.73 -19.56 -6.07
CA ASN A 32 -23.81 -18.58 -6.22
C ASN A 32 -23.56 -17.51 -7.31
N GLY A 33 -22.87 -17.86 -8.41
CA GLY A 33 -22.55 -16.94 -9.51
C GLY A 33 -21.34 -16.02 -9.24
N TYR A 34 -20.63 -16.22 -8.13
CA TYR A 34 -19.44 -15.48 -7.75
C TYR A 34 -18.18 -16.35 -7.71
N GLN A 35 -17.06 -15.74 -8.06
CA GLN A 35 -15.72 -16.22 -7.79
C GLN A 35 -15.00 -15.14 -6.95
N VAL A 36 -14.52 -15.51 -5.77
CA VAL A 36 -13.89 -14.57 -4.83
C VAL A 36 -12.43 -14.94 -4.68
N THR A 37 -11.56 -14.11 -5.23
CA THR A 37 -10.10 -14.26 -5.17
C THR A 37 -9.47 -13.14 -4.34
N TRP A 38 -8.15 -13.17 -4.18
CA TRP A 38 -7.43 -12.22 -3.32
C TRP A 38 -6.03 -11.93 -3.82
N THR A 39 -5.48 -10.84 -3.35
CA THR A 39 -4.05 -10.54 -3.42
C THR A 39 -3.38 -10.81 -2.07
N PHE A 40 -2.07 -10.67 -1.99
CA PHE A 40 -1.30 -10.72 -0.74
C PHE A 40 -0.76 -9.32 -0.39
N GLY A 41 -1.60 -8.29 -0.50
CA GLY A 41 -1.16 -6.92 -0.63
C GLY A 41 -0.64 -6.68 -2.06
N HIS A 42 0.51 -6.03 -2.21
CA HIS A 42 1.08 -5.78 -3.53
C HIS A 42 1.52 -7.06 -4.25
N LEU A 43 0.92 -7.35 -5.41
CA LEU A 43 1.43 -8.32 -6.38
C LEU A 43 2.28 -7.63 -7.47
N CYS A 44 2.03 -6.34 -7.68
CA CYS A 44 2.74 -5.52 -8.66
C CYS A 44 3.58 -4.44 -7.97
N THR A 45 4.65 -4.03 -8.63
CA THR A 45 5.50 -2.91 -8.24
C THR A 45 5.89 -2.10 -9.48
N LEU A 46 6.42 -0.89 -9.29
CA LEU A 46 7.04 -0.15 -10.38
C LEU A 46 8.31 -0.88 -10.86
N LYS A 47 8.61 -0.73 -12.15
CA LYS A 47 9.84 -1.29 -12.73
C LYS A 47 11.09 -0.71 -12.05
N GLU A 48 12.14 -1.53 -11.99
CA GLU A 48 13.45 -1.11 -11.52
C GLU A 48 14.16 -0.21 -12.55
N PRO A 49 15.12 0.63 -12.14
CA PRO A 49 15.81 1.53 -13.05
C PRO A 49 16.38 0.85 -14.29
N HIS A 50 17.01 -0.32 -14.15
CA HIS A 50 17.62 -1.07 -15.25
C HIS A 50 16.61 -1.64 -16.26
N GLU A 51 15.33 -1.72 -15.89
CA GLU A 51 14.25 -2.17 -16.79
C GLU A 51 13.74 -1.06 -17.70
N TYR A 52 14.17 0.18 -17.50
CA TYR A 52 13.90 1.30 -18.39
C TYR A 52 15.04 1.54 -19.39
N THR A 53 16.30 1.41 -18.91
CA THR A 53 17.49 1.57 -19.76
C THR A 53 18.70 0.89 -19.12
N ASP A 54 19.55 0.27 -19.93
CA ASP A 54 20.78 -0.37 -19.46
C ASP A 54 21.75 0.63 -18.80
N SER A 55 21.71 1.89 -19.17
CA SER A 55 22.55 2.95 -18.58
C SER A 55 22.28 3.13 -17.07
N TRP A 56 21.11 2.73 -16.57
CA TRP A 56 20.76 2.80 -15.15
C TRP A 56 21.06 1.52 -14.37
N LYS A 57 21.63 0.50 -15.03
CA LYS A 57 22.05 -0.73 -14.36
C LYS A 57 23.23 -0.49 -13.41
N GLN A 58 24.21 0.29 -13.86
CA GLN A 58 25.34 0.66 -13.02
C GLN A 58 25.05 1.93 -12.23
N TRP A 59 25.47 1.94 -10.97
CA TRP A 59 25.35 3.10 -10.10
C TRP A 59 26.49 4.08 -10.39
N THR A 60 26.18 5.18 -11.04
CA THR A 60 27.12 6.26 -11.34
C THR A 60 26.44 7.61 -11.12
N LEU A 61 27.21 8.63 -10.73
CA LEU A 61 26.68 9.99 -10.60
C LEU A 61 26.19 10.56 -11.95
N ARG A 62 26.75 10.09 -13.05
CA ARG A 62 26.37 10.55 -14.41
C ARG A 62 24.99 10.07 -14.84
N SER A 63 24.48 8.99 -14.23
CA SER A 63 23.16 8.45 -14.53
C SER A 63 22.03 9.11 -13.72
N LEU A 64 22.36 10.05 -12.84
CA LEU A 64 21.39 10.78 -12.03
C LEU A 64 21.09 12.16 -12.61
N PRO A 65 19.84 12.67 -12.52
CA PRO A 65 18.67 11.96 -11.97
C PRO A 65 18.08 10.94 -12.96
N MET A 66 17.60 9.82 -12.42
CA MET A 66 16.85 8.83 -13.19
C MET A 66 15.36 9.23 -13.19
N ILE A 67 14.86 9.65 -14.34
CA ILE A 67 13.47 10.08 -14.52
C ILE A 67 12.91 9.36 -15.76
N PRO A 68 12.15 8.26 -15.58
CA PRO A 68 11.50 7.58 -16.68
C PRO A 68 10.49 8.51 -17.38
N THR A 69 10.45 8.46 -18.70
CA THR A 69 9.41 9.21 -19.46
C THR A 69 8.02 8.65 -19.22
N ARG A 70 7.92 7.36 -18.92
CA ARG A 70 6.69 6.66 -18.55
C ARG A 70 6.99 5.59 -17.53
N PHE A 71 6.27 5.61 -16.41
CA PHE A 71 6.37 4.55 -15.41
C PHE A 71 5.63 3.29 -15.85
N GLY A 72 6.28 2.15 -15.67
CA GLY A 72 5.70 0.83 -15.93
C GLY A 72 5.59 0.01 -14.65
N ILE A 73 4.64 -0.91 -14.64
CA ILE A 73 4.45 -1.88 -13.57
C ILE A 73 4.96 -3.26 -13.97
N LYS A 74 5.41 -4.04 -12.99
CA LYS A 74 5.78 -5.45 -13.14
C LYS A 74 5.23 -6.25 -11.98
N LEU A 75 5.13 -7.57 -12.16
CA LEU A 75 4.91 -8.49 -11.05
C LEU A 75 6.15 -8.53 -10.16
N ILE A 76 5.92 -8.67 -8.86
CA ILE A 76 6.99 -8.97 -7.91
C ILE A 76 7.44 -10.41 -8.19
N SER A 77 8.74 -10.61 -8.32
CA SER A 77 9.35 -11.94 -8.62
C SER A 77 9.30 -12.83 -7.38
N ASP A 78 8.17 -13.47 -7.19
CA ASP A 78 7.90 -14.45 -6.14
C ASP A 78 6.96 -15.52 -6.68
N ARG A 79 7.29 -16.81 -6.46
CA ARG A 79 6.52 -17.94 -7.00
C ARG A 79 5.06 -17.98 -6.52
N GLY A 80 4.82 -17.58 -5.27
CA GLY A 80 3.47 -17.51 -4.71
C GLY A 80 2.66 -16.41 -5.36
N ILE A 81 3.28 -15.24 -5.57
CA ILE A 81 2.68 -14.09 -6.26
C ILE A 81 2.38 -14.42 -7.71
N GLU A 82 3.34 -15.01 -8.43
CA GLU A 82 3.16 -15.40 -9.85
C GLU A 82 2.03 -16.42 -10.00
N LYS A 83 1.98 -17.43 -9.11
CA LYS A 83 0.90 -18.41 -9.09
C LYS A 83 -0.47 -17.76 -8.85
N GLN A 84 -0.59 -16.94 -7.82
CA GLN A 84 -1.84 -16.27 -7.48
C GLN A 84 -2.28 -15.29 -8.56
N PHE A 85 -1.33 -14.55 -9.16
CA PHE A 85 -1.61 -13.67 -10.28
C PHE A 85 -2.16 -14.45 -11.49
N GLY A 86 -1.59 -15.60 -11.83
CA GLY A 86 -2.09 -16.46 -12.92
C GLY A 86 -3.53 -16.92 -12.69
N ILE A 87 -3.90 -17.21 -11.44
CA ILE A 87 -5.29 -17.53 -11.07
C ILE A 87 -6.19 -16.32 -11.30
N ILE A 88 -5.80 -15.14 -10.78
CA ILE A 88 -6.56 -13.90 -10.94
C ILE A 88 -6.75 -13.55 -12.42
N GLU A 89 -5.70 -13.64 -13.23
CA GLU A 89 -5.73 -13.37 -14.66
C GLU A 89 -6.70 -14.31 -15.38
N SER A 90 -6.68 -15.61 -15.07
CA SER A 90 -7.59 -16.61 -15.60
C SER A 90 -9.05 -16.32 -15.23
N LEU A 91 -9.33 -15.97 -13.98
CA LEU A 91 -10.66 -15.61 -13.52
C LEU A 91 -11.17 -14.35 -14.22
N MET A 92 -10.34 -13.30 -14.30
CA MET A 92 -10.72 -12.03 -14.92
C MET A 92 -10.95 -12.14 -16.44
N SER A 93 -10.22 -13.02 -17.13
CA SER A 93 -10.40 -13.24 -18.57
C SER A 93 -11.79 -13.77 -18.93
N ASN A 94 -12.44 -14.47 -18.00
CA ASN A 94 -13.76 -15.08 -18.16
C ASN A 94 -14.86 -14.34 -17.35
N ALA A 95 -14.53 -13.21 -16.73
CA ALA A 95 -15.46 -12.48 -15.91
C ALA A 95 -16.44 -11.64 -16.75
N GLU A 96 -17.71 -11.63 -16.37
CA GLU A 96 -18.71 -10.68 -16.88
C GLU A 96 -18.54 -9.31 -16.20
N VAL A 97 -18.18 -9.34 -14.94
CA VAL A 97 -17.99 -8.15 -14.07
C VAL A 97 -16.90 -8.46 -13.05
N VAL A 98 -16.05 -7.48 -12.77
CA VAL A 98 -15.12 -7.52 -11.65
C VAL A 98 -15.59 -6.58 -10.55
N ILE A 99 -15.54 -7.04 -9.30
CA ILE A 99 -15.83 -6.24 -8.12
C ILE A 99 -14.52 -6.07 -7.34
N ASN A 100 -14.02 -4.85 -7.32
CA ASN A 100 -12.84 -4.46 -6.55
C ASN A 100 -13.23 -4.34 -5.07
N CYS A 101 -12.75 -5.26 -4.26
CA CYS A 101 -12.97 -5.34 -2.80
C CYS A 101 -11.68 -5.05 -2.02
N GLY A 102 -10.76 -4.25 -2.57
CA GLY A 102 -9.57 -3.78 -1.86
C GLY A 102 -9.92 -2.89 -0.66
N ASP A 103 -9.00 -2.74 0.27
CA ASP A 103 -9.19 -1.89 1.45
C ASP A 103 -9.58 -0.47 1.03
N ALA A 104 -10.44 0.20 1.83
CA ALA A 104 -10.93 1.54 1.54
C ALA A 104 -9.82 2.58 1.78
N GLY A 105 -9.07 2.92 0.74
CA GLY A 105 -7.95 3.85 0.79
C GLY A 105 -7.14 3.90 -0.50
N GLN A 106 -6.21 4.85 -0.55
CA GLN A 106 -5.32 5.05 -1.73
C GLN A 106 -4.51 3.79 -2.06
N GLU A 107 -4.03 3.10 -1.03
CA GLU A 107 -3.18 1.93 -1.20
C GLU A 107 -3.97 0.74 -1.76
N GLY A 108 -5.14 0.43 -1.16
CA GLY A 108 -5.99 -0.65 -1.65
C GLY A 108 -6.49 -0.41 -3.07
N GLU A 109 -6.75 0.86 -3.43
CA GLU A 109 -7.12 1.24 -4.78
C GLU A 109 -5.96 1.01 -5.76
N LEU A 110 -4.74 1.41 -5.39
CA LEU A 110 -3.54 1.25 -6.21
C LEU A 110 -3.22 -0.24 -6.44
N ILE A 111 -3.22 -1.04 -5.36
CA ILE A 111 -2.93 -2.47 -5.41
C ILE A 111 -3.86 -3.18 -6.41
N GLN A 112 -5.15 -2.98 -6.25
CA GLN A 112 -6.14 -3.68 -7.06
C GLN A 112 -6.12 -3.22 -8.53
N ARG A 113 -5.99 -1.92 -8.79
CA ARG A 113 -5.93 -1.41 -10.16
C ARG A 113 -4.68 -1.86 -10.91
N TRP A 114 -3.54 -1.94 -10.25
CA TRP A 114 -2.33 -2.48 -10.87
C TRP A 114 -2.48 -3.94 -11.25
N VAL A 115 -3.13 -4.74 -10.40
CA VAL A 115 -3.40 -6.16 -10.70
C VAL A 115 -4.38 -6.29 -11.86
N MET A 116 -5.48 -5.55 -11.86
CA MET A 116 -6.46 -5.54 -12.96
C MET A 116 -5.84 -5.05 -14.28
N GLN A 117 -5.00 -4.01 -14.22
CA GLN A 117 -4.25 -3.51 -15.38
C GLN A 117 -3.28 -4.56 -15.92
N LYS A 118 -2.56 -5.25 -15.03
CA LYS A 118 -1.60 -6.30 -15.41
C LYS A 118 -2.29 -7.52 -15.99
N ALA A 119 -3.46 -7.89 -15.46
CA ALA A 119 -4.33 -8.96 -15.97
C ALA A 119 -5.11 -8.55 -17.23
N ALA A 120 -4.90 -7.34 -17.77
CA ALA A 120 -5.60 -6.81 -18.93
C ALA A 120 -7.14 -6.96 -18.84
N CYS A 121 -7.70 -6.69 -17.65
CA CYS A 121 -9.14 -6.75 -17.39
C CYS A 121 -9.90 -5.82 -18.36
N LYS A 122 -10.89 -6.36 -19.08
CA LYS A 122 -11.69 -5.63 -20.09
C LYS A 122 -13.16 -5.49 -19.74
N CYS A 123 -13.62 -6.23 -18.73
CA CYS A 123 -15.02 -6.19 -18.31
C CYS A 123 -15.29 -4.97 -17.41
N PRO A 124 -16.57 -4.62 -17.21
CA PRO A 124 -16.96 -3.57 -16.27
C PRO A 124 -16.42 -3.85 -14.87
N VAL A 125 -15.93 -2.82 -14.19
CA VAL A 125 -15.42 -2.91 -12.82
C VAL A 125 -16.25 -2.03 -11.90
N TYR A 126 -16.70 -2.63 -10.81
CA TYR A 126 -17.37 -1.94 -9.70
C TYR A 126 -16.52 -1.98 -8.45
N ARG A 127 -16.75 -1.05 -7.55
CA ARG A 127 -16.03 -0.89 -6.29
C ARG A 127 -16.96 -1.20 -5.12
N LEU A 128 -16.57 -2.17 -4.30
CA LEU A 128 -17.10 -2.36 -2.96
C LEU A 128 -16.34 -1.42 -2.01
N TRP A 129 -16.99 -0.35 -1.56
CA TRP A 129 -16.38 0.63 -0.66
C TRP A 129 -16.98 0.50 0.73
N ILE A 130 -16.26 -0.16 1.62
CA ILE A 130 -16.67 -0.41 3.00
C ILE A 130 -15.51 -0.11 3.96
N SER A 131 -15.83 0.41 5.14
CA SER A 131 -14.85 0.69 6.21
C SER A 131 -14.89 -0.35 7.34
N SER A 132 -15.81 -1.31 7.27
CA SER A 132 -15.98 -2.40 8.22
C SER A 132 -16.20 -3.72 7.49
N LEU A 133 -15.75 -4.81 8.10
CA LEU A 133 -15.94 -6.18 7.59
C LEU A 133 -17.07 -6.92 8.30
N THR A 134 -17.99 -6.21 8.98
CA THR A 134 -19.17 -6.85 9.52
C THR A 134 -20.08 -7.36 8.39
N GLU A 135 -20.85 -8.41 8.68
CA GLU A 135 -21.76 -9.01 7.69
C GLU A 135 -22.73 -7.97 7.11
N GLU A 136 -23.29 -7.10 7.99
CA GLU A 136 -24.19 -6.03 7.57
C GLU A 136 -23.51 -5.04 6.62
N ALA A 137 -22.29 -4.58 6.95
CA ALA A 137 -21.55 -3.61 6.12
C ALA A 137 -21.20 -4.21 4.74
N ILE A 138 -20.84 -5.48 4.68
CA ILE A 138 -20.54 -6.15 3.41
C ILE A 138 -21.84 -6.30 2.58
N ARG A 139 -22.96 -6.75 3.19
CA ARG A 139 -24.24 -6.88 2.48
C ARG A 139 -24.74 -5.54 1.95
N GLU A 140 -24.70 -4.51 2.75
CA GLU A 140 -25.06 -3.15 2.34
C GLU A 140 -24.15 -2.64 1.22
N GLY A 141 -22.84 -2.87 1.34
CA GLY A 141 -21.86 -2.51 0.32
C GLY A 141 -22.12 -3.17 -1.02
N PHE A 142 -22.50 -4.46 -1.05
CA PHE A 142 -22.89 -5.16 -2.28
C PHE A 142 -24.18 -4.64 -2.90
N GLN A 143 -25.08 -4.07 -2.11
CA GLN A 143 -26.30 -3.40 -2.63
C GLN A 143 -25.97 -2.02 -3.22
N ASN A 144 -24.86 -1.40 -2.79
CA ASN A 144 -24.45 -0.04 -3.13
C ASN A 144 -23.10 0.01 -3.87
N LEU A 145 -22.84 -0.98 -4.76
CA LEU A 145 -21.63 -0.98 -5.58
C LEU A 145 -21.53 0.27 -6.44
N LYS A 146 -20.36 0.87 -6.48
CA LYS A 146 -20.09 2.09 -7.25
C LYS A 146 -19.26 1.79 -8.49
N PRO A 147 -19.43 2.53 -9.59
CA PRO A 147 -18.52 2.45 -10.72
C PRO A 147 -17.07 2.73 -10.28
N GLN A 148 -16.13 1.96 -10.78
CA GLN A 148 -14.69 2.12 -10.45
C GLN A 148 -14.17 3.54 -10.77
N THR A 149 -14.75 4.19 -11.77
CA THR A 149 -14.37 5.54 -12.22
C THR A 149 -14.58 6.63 -11.17
N GLU A 150 -15.51 6.45 -10.21
CA GLU A 150 -15.69 7.39 -9.11
C GLU A 150 -14.44 7.51 -8.23
N PHE A 151 -13.55 6.52 -8.27
CA PHE A 151 -12.32 6.44 -7.47
C PHE A 151 -11.05 6.78 -8.26
N ASP A 152 -11.16 7.36 -9.46
CA ASP A 152 -10.01 7.69 -10.31
C ASP A 152 -9.07 8.69 -9.63
N SER A 153 -9.61 9.73 -8.98
CA SER A 153 -8.80 10.70 -8.25
C SER A 153 -8.01 10.05 -7.10
N LEU A 154 -8.63 9.08 -6.42
CA LEU A 154 -7.98 8.34 -5.34
C LEU A 154 -6.85 7.44 -5.87
N TYR A 155 -7.10 6.77 -6.99
CA TYR A 155 -6.08 5.99 -7.70
C TYR A 155 -4.89 6.85 -8.13
N PHE A 156 -5.15 8.00 -8.76
CA PHE A 156 -4.09 8.89 -9.20
C PHE A 156 -3.31 9.50 -8.02
N ALA A 157 -3.94 9.74 -6.88
CA ALA A 157 -3.24 10.13 -5.67
C ALA A 157 -2.28 9.04 -5.18
N GLY A 158 -2.74 7.77 -5.13
CA GLY A 158 -1.91 6.61 -4.80
C GLY A 158 -0.75 6.41 -5.79
N LEU A 159 -1.04 6.50 -7.09
CA LEU A 159 -0.04 6.38 -8.16
C LEU A 159 1.02 7.49 -8.07
N SER A 160 0.60 8.73 -7.88
CA SER A 160 1.52 9.87 -7.75
C SER A 160 2.44 9.71 -6.53
N ARG A 161 1.91 9.20 -5.43
CA ARG A 161 2.69 8.86 -4.24
C ARG A 161 3.71 7.77 -4.54
N ALA A 162 3.31 6.67 -5.19
CA ALA A 162 4.22 5.59 -5.55
C ALA A 162 5.35 6.05 -6.48
N ILE A 163 5.04 6.89 -7.47
CA ILE A 163 6.01 7.51 -8.38
C ILE A 163 6.96 8.44 -7.62
N GLY A 164 6.44 9.28 -6.73
CA GLY A 164 7.25 10.17 -5.89
C GLY A 164 8.21 9.40 -4.98
N ASP A 165 7.72 8.33 -4.35
CA ASP A 165 8.53 7.45 -3.51
C ASP A 165 9.62 6.73 -4.33
N TRP A 166 9.32 6.31 -5.57
CA TRP A 166 10.30 5.73 -6.47
C TRP A 166 11.37 6.77 -6.89
N LEU A 167 10.93 7.95 -7.32
CA LEU A 167 11.85 9.03 -7.75
C LEU A 167 12.80 9.43 -6.61
N LEU A 168 12.27 9.69 -5.43
CA LEU A 168 13.08 10.03 -4.26
C LEU A 168 13.97 8.86 -3.86
N GLY A 169 13.38 7.69 -3.64
CA GLY A 169 14.08 6.53 -3.12
C GLY A 169 15.22 6.08 -4.03
N MET A 170 14.96 5.92 -5.33
CA MET A 170 15.98 5.43 -6.27
C MET A 170 17.11 6.45 -6.49
N ASN A 171 16.79 7.72 -6.66
CA ASN A 171 17.80 8.76 -6.91
C ASN A 171 18.59 9.13 -5.66
N ALA A 172 17.92 9.40 -4.54
CA ALA A 172 18.60 9.81 -3.33
C ALA A 172 19.44 8.67 -2.72
N THR A 173 18.92 7.44 -2.71
CA THR A 173 19.68 6.28 -2.25
C THR A 173 20.98 6.10 -3.04
N ARG A 174 20.93 6.15 -4.37
CA ARG A 174 22.13 6.05 -5.21
C ARG A 174 23.09 7.21 -4.97
N LEU A 175 22.57 8.45 -4.94
CA LEU A 175 23.39 9.64 -4.72
C LEU A 175 24.14 9.58 -3.38
N TYR A 176 23.44 9.31 -2.29
CA TYR A 176 24.03 9.25 -0.95
C TYR A 176 24.98 8.07 -0.81
N THR A 177 24.62 6.91 -1.34
CA THR A 177 25.51 5.72 -1.34
C THR A 177 26.79 5.98 -2.10
N LEU A 178 26.73 6.62 -3.28
CA LEU A 178 27.93 6.91 -4.08
C LEU A 178 28.81 8.00 -3.45
N LYS A 179 28.23 8.95 -2.71
CA LYS A 179 28.99 10.05 -2.07
C LYS A 179 29.52 9.70 -0.70
N TYR A 180 28.75 8.96 0.09
CA TYR A 180 29.00 8.78 1.52
C TYR A 180 29.04 7.33 1.97
N GLY A 181 28.65 6.38 1.12
CA GLY A 181 28.67 4.97 1.44
C GLY A 181 30.11 4.46 1.60
N GLN A 182 30.35 3.76 2.70
CA GLN A 182 31.63 3.09 2.97
C GLN A 182 31.45 1.57 2.90
N ASN A 183 32.50 0.85 2.51
CA ASN A 183 32.52 -0.62 2.54
C ASN A 183 31.32 -1.28 1.83
N ARG A 184 30.87 -0.74 0.71
CA ARG A 184 29.70 -1.22 -0.08
C ARG A 184 28.37 -1.14 0.70
N GLN A 185 28.28 -0.36 1.75
CA GLN A 185 27.04 -0.14 2.49
C GLN A 185 26.11 0.75 1.68
N VAL A 186 24.87 0.27 1.45
CA VAL A 186 23.82 1.06 0.82
C VAL A 186 23.19 1.99 1.86
N LEU A 187 23.18 3.28 1.56
CA LEU A 187 22.53 4.31 2.38
C LEU A 187 21.11 4.55 1.84
N SER A 188 20.16 3.77 2.32
CA SER A 188 18.76 3.89 1.91
C SER A 188 18.15 5.22 2.34
N ILE A 189 17.59 5.95 1.39
CA ILE A 189 16.83 7.18 1.61
C ILE A 189 15.38 6.96 1.18
N GLY A 190 14.45 7.40 2.00
CA GLY A 190 13.03 7.27 1.71
C GLY A 190 12.20 8.28 2.48
N ARG A 191 11.04 8.60 1.94
CA ARG A 191 10.12 9.61 2.49
C ARG A 191 9.62 9.28 3.90
N VAL A 192 9.54 8.02 4.27
CA VAL A 192 9.10 7.58 5.60
C VAL A 192 10.28 7.19 6.47
N GLN A 193 11.15 6.29 5.99
CA GLN A 193 12.23 5.74 6.79
C GLN A 193 13.26 6.79 7.25
N THR A 194 13.61 7.76 6.39
CA THR A 194 14.62 8.78 6.74
C THR A 194 14.12 9.75 7.81
N PRO A 195 12.91 10.34 7.72
CA PRO A 195 12.37 11.15 8.82
C PRO A 195 12.18 10.36 10.11
N THR A 196 11.76 9.09 10.03
CA THR A 196 11.61 8.24 11.22
C THR A 196 12.95 8.02 11.92
N LEU A 197 14.00 7.72 11.15
CA LEU A 197 15.36 7.62 11.70
C LEU A 197 15.82 8.94 12.31
N ALA A 198 15.55 10.08 11.65
CA ALA A 198 15.90 11.39 12.15
C ALA A 198 15.24 11.70 13.51
N LEU A 199 13.98 11.31 13.72
CA LEU A 199 13.29 11.45 15.01
C LEU A 199 14.00 10.67 16.11
N ILE A 200 14.43 9.43 15.81
CA ILE A 200 15.16 8.58 16.77
C ILE A 200 16.52 9.20 17.11
N VAL A 201 17.28 9.63 16.09
CA VAL A 201 18.59 10.25 16.28
C VAL A 201 18.48 11.56 17.08
N ASN A 202 17.52 12.43 16.74
CA ASN A 202 17.30 13.68 17.46
C ASN A 202 16.95 13.41 18.92
N ARG A 203 16.10 12.40 19.18
CA ARG A 203 15.77 12.02 20.56
C ARG A 203 17.00 11.50 21.33
N GLN A 204 17.85 10.72 20.69
CA GLN A 204 19.10 10.26 21.29
C GLN A 204 20.02 11.43 21.65
N LEU A 205 20.19 12.40 20.73
CA LEU A 205 20.97 13.59 20.97
C LEU A 205 20.40 14.46 22.12
N GLU A 206 19.08 14.60 22.22
CA GLU A 206 18.41 15.27 23.32
C GLU A 206 18.73 14.60 24.68
N ILE A 207 18.77 13.27 24.72
CA ILE A 207 19.08 12.49 25.91
C ILE A 207 20.55 12.68 26.29
N GLU A 208 21.47 12.59 25.33
CA GLU A 208 22.92 12.73 25.53
C GLU A 208 23.32 14.14 25.99
N HIS A 209 22.64 15.17 25.48
CA HIS A 209 22.90 16.57 25.83
C HIS A 209 21.92 17.12 26.86
N PHE A 210 21.19 16.25 27.56
CA PHE A 210 20.21 16.68 28.55
C PHE A 210 20.87 17.41 29.74
N VAL A 211 20.48 18.67 29.92
CA VAL A 211 20.86 19.46 31.07
C VAL A 211 19.66 19.61 31.99
N PRO A 212 19.67 19.05 33.20
CA PRO A 212 18.57 19.20 34.13
C PRO A 212 18.27 20.65 34.44
N GLN A 213 17.03 21.06 34.33
CA GLN A 213 16.59 22.39 34.72
C GLN A 213 15.62 22.26 35.90
N PRO A 214 15.82 23.01 37.00
CA PRO A 214 14.87 23.01 38.08
C PRO A 214 13.55 23.63 37.63
N TYR A 215 12.45 23.04 38.05
CA TYR A 215 11.10 23.57 37.80
C TYR A 215 10.29 23.51 39.09
N TRP A 216 9.25 24.32 39.17
CA TRP A 216 8.38 24.41 40.32
C TRP A 216 6.97 24.02 39.89
N GLU A 217 6.32 23.16 40.69
CA GLU A 217 4.91 22.84 40.54
C GLU A 217 4.11 23.53 41.66
N LEU A 218 3.17 24.36 41.30
CA LEU A 218 2.20 24.89 42.24
C LEU A 218 1.04 23.95 42.41
N LYS A 219 0.87 23.41 43.62
CA LYS A 219 -0.24 22.52 43.97
C LYS A 219 -1.02 23.11 45.12
N THR A 220 -2.33 22.93 45.11
CA THR A 220 -3.20 23.26 46.24
C THR A 220 -4.00 22.05 46.63
N LEU A 221 -4.26 21.91 47.93
CA LEU A 221 -5.12 20.86 48.49
C LEU A 221 -6.43 21.49 48.95
N TYR A 222 -7.54 20.99 48.40
CA TYR A 222 -8.87 21.39 48.83
C TYR A 222 -9.74 20.16 49.02
N ARG A 223 -10.31 19.98 50.23
CA ARG A 223 -11.16 18.83 50.58
C ARG A 223 -10.56 17.50 50.14
N GLU A 224 -9.33 17.21 50.55
CA GLU A 224 -8.56 15.98 50.27
C GLU A 224 -8.20 15.74 48.78
N THR A 225 -8.52 16.68 47.89
CA THR A 225 -8.18 16.62 46.47
C THR A 225 -7.04 17.59 46.13
N THR A 226 -6.00 17.09 45.51
CA THR A 226 -4.86 17.91 45.05
C THR A 226 -5.14 18.46 43.65
N PHE A 227 -5.03 19.77 43.52
CA PHE A 227 -5.08 20.48 42.25
C PHE A 227 -3.70 20.97 41.87
N ALA A 228 -3.28 20.76 40.64
CA ALA A 228 -2.03 21.30 40.09
C ALA A 228 -2.36 22.42 39.08
N VAL A 229 -1.56 23.47 39.10
CA VAL A 229 -1.67 24.52 38.09
C VAL A 229 -1.10 24.01 36.78
N THR A 230 -1.93 23.98 35.73
CA THR A 230 -1.48 23.70 34.38
C THR A 230 -1.39 25.00 33.59
N LYS A 231 -0.20 25.27 33.03
CA LYS A 231 -0.06 26.40 32.10
C LYS A 231 -0.84 26.02 30.82
N GLY A 232 -1.89 26.74 30.49
CA GLY A 232 -2.64 26.53 29.24
C GLY A 232 -1.68 26.60 28.03
N LYS A 233 -1.91 25.69 27.07
CA LYS A 233 -1.22 25.70 25.78
C LYS A 233 -1.71 26.84 24.92
#